data_49a3f403f77d122331aa442c6a61028c
#
_entry.id   49a3f403f77d122331aa442c6a61028c
#
_cell.length_a   1.000
_cell.length_b   1.000
_cell.length_c   1.000
_cell.angle_alpha   90.00
_cell.angle_beta   90.00
_cell.angle_gamma   90.00
#
_symmetry.space_group_name_H-M   'P 1'
#
loop_
_entity.id
_entity.type
_entity.pdbx_description
1 polymer ?
#
loop_
_entity_poly.entity_id
_entity_poly.type
_entity_poly.pdbx_seq_one_letter_code
_entity_poly.pdbx_strand_id
1 'polypeptide(L)'
;MITMMYKTVSLLACLLVIGMASCRNFDAKEVKIDSDLTLSGGETEWKKGFELSPLDSTKLSEVIRMYDLGNPDQVITLDKKLKEISGLSFDQKNNQILANNDEDGVIYYLDMEGRIVKEENFGKDGDYEGVERVGDNIVVGRSNGNLYFYDETSAETVKVKTDLKKDNDVEGLALDQQQNLLLLACKGAALSEKKSKREKFIYAYNLKLEVLHEEPFLVMPDAVHLSYVEYHIDDISQKEKEDLQKRVKSFAPSGIAINPINKDLYILSARGSFAVVYSANHDFQDVLFFDEKFLPQPEGICFSRGGDLYVSTEGGKSDGKIVKYSRR
;
A
#
# COMPACT_ATOMS: atom_id res chain seq x y z
N MET A 1 22.42 -22.19 -37.75
CA MET A 1 23.33 -21.05 -38.00
C MET A 1 22.59 -19.73 -37.88
N ILE A 2 21.63 -19.61 -36.94
CA ILE A 2 20.80 -18.40 -36.71
C ILE A 2 20.87 -17.95 -35.22
N THR A 3 21.46 -18.75 -34.33
CA THR A 3 21.44 -18.50 -32.89
C THR A 3 22.63 -17.65 -32.38
N MET A 4 23.49 -17.16 -33.27
CA MET A 4 24.72 -16.44 -32.88
C MET A 4 24.70 -14.93 -33.20
N MET A 5 23.61 -14.39 -33.76
CA MET A 5 23.53 -12.97 -34.17
C MET A 5 22.80 -12.05 -33.15
N TYR A 6 22.18 -12.59 -32.12
CA TYR A 6 21.42 -11.76 -31.14
C TYR A 6 22.23 -11.30 -29.92
N LYS A 7 23.44 -11.83 -29.71
CA LYS A 7 24.27 -11.42 -28.56
C LYS A 7 25.18 -10.20 -28.81
N THR A 8 25.35 -9.77 -30.04
CA THR A 8 26.25 -8.64 -30.39
C THR A 8 25.53 -7.29 -30.49
N VAL A 9 24.22 -7.25 -30.59
CA VAL A 9 23.45 -5.98 -30.71
C VAL A 9 23.15 -5.38 -29.34
N SER A 10 23.09 -6.18 -28.27
CA SER A 10 22.82 -5.70 -26.92
C SER A 10 23.99 -4.94 -26.27
N LEU A 11 25.23 -5.19 -26.69
CA LEU A 11 26.41 -4.54 -26.12
C LEU A 11 26.71 -3.16 -26.75
N LEU A 12 26.16 -2.87 -27.94
CA LEU A 12 26.41 -1.58 -28.62
C LEU A 12 25.41 -0.50 -28.18
N ALA A 13 24.25 -0.88 -27.66
CA ALA A 13 23.23 0.08 -27.18
C ALA A 13 23.59 0.70 -25.82
N CYS A 14 24.37 0.03 -24.98
CA CYS A 14 24.83 0.57 -23.70
C CYS A 14 26.00 1.56 -23.79
N LEU A 15 26.72 1.62 -24.93
CA LEU A 15 27.89 2.49 -25.10
C LEU A 15 27.56 3.87 -25.68
N LEU A 16 26.32 4.10 -26.13
CA LEU A 16 25.90 5.36 -26.76
C LEU A 16 25.19 6.34 -25.82
N VAL A 17 24.89 5.96 -24.59
CA VAL A 17 24.23 6.85 -23.59
C VAL A 17 25.23 7.51 -22.64
N ILE A 18 26.53 7.12 -22.66
CA ILE A 18 27.57 7.70 -21.76
C ILE A 18 28.36 8.84 -22.44
N GLY A 19 28.00 9.23 -23.65
CA GLY A 19 28.80 10.15 -24.50
C GLY A 19 28.50 11.64 -24.39
N MET A 20 27.62 12.13 -23.50
CA MET A 20 27.36 13.55 -23.35
C MET A 20 27.22 14.02 -21.90
N ALA A 21 28.28 13.93 -21.12
CA ALA A 21 28.47 14.78 -19.95
C ALA A 21 29.95 14.84 -19.58
N SER A 22 30.55 15.97 -19.92
CA SER A 22 31.67 16.64 -19.24
C SER A 22 32.99 15.87 -19.06
N CYS A 23 34.00 16.28 -19.82
CA CYS A 23 35.40 16.04 -19.58
C CYS A 23 35.85 16.34 -18.15
N ARG A 24 36.23 15.29 -17.42
CA ARG A 24 37.30 15.32 -16.40
C ARG A 24 37.86 13.90 -16.27
N ASN A 25 39.18 13.82 -16.35
CA ASN A 25 39.98 12.61 -16.30
C ASN A 25 39.58 11.68 -15.14
N PHE A 26 39.23 10.44 -15.49
CA PHE A 26 39.17 9.33 -14.54
C PHE A 26 40.03 8.19 -15.14
N ASP A 27 41.08 7.84 -14.41
CA ASP A 27 41.89 6.65 -14.70
C ASP A 27 41.01 5.40 -14.58
N ALA A 28 40.90 4.67 -15.69
CA ALA A 28 40.23 3.40 -15.73
C ALA A 28 41.08 2.34 -15.02
N LYS A 29 40.79 2.01 -13.78
CA LYS A 29 41.21 0.75 -13.18
C LYS A 29 40.25 -0.36 -13.62
N GLU A 30 40.78 -1.37 -14.30
CA GLU A 30 40.06 -2.60 -14.63
C GLU A 30 39.42 -3.22 -13.38
N VAL A 31 38.09 -3.29 -13.35
CA VAL A 31 37.34 -4.09 -12.37
C VAL A 31 37.26 -5.51 -12.95
N LYS A 32 38.08 -6.43 -12.46
CA LYS A 32 37.92 -7.87 -12.69
C LYS A 32 36.61 -8.30 -12.01
N ILE A 33 35.63 -8.72 -12.80
CA ILE A 33 34.45 -9.44 -12.30
C ILE A 33 34.90 -10.88 -12.06
N ASP A 34 34.97 -11.27 -10.79
CA ASP A 34 35.22 -12.62 -10.36
C ASP A 34 33.96 -13.47 -10.55
N SER A 35 34.07 -14.54 -11.37
CA SER A 35 32.95 -15.36 -11.83
C SER A 35 32.59 -16.52 -10.89
N ASP A 36 33.10 -16.53 -9.66
CA ASP A 36 32.89 -17.62 -8.70
C ASP A 36 32.14 -17.14 -7.41
N LEU A 37 30.88 -16.68 -7.55
CA LEU A 37 29.99 -16.59 -6.41
C LEU A 37 29.05 -17.80 -6.41
N THR A 38 29.53 -18.90 -5.85
CA THR A 38 28.66 -20.01 -5.41
C THR A 38 27.85 -19.53 -4.20
N LEU A 39 26.53 -19.44 -4.37
CA LEU A 39 25.59 -19.21 -3.28
C LEU A 39 25.54 -20.42 -2.36
N SER A 40 26.43 -20.51 -1.40
CA SER A 40 26.27 -21.39 -0.25
C SER A 40 25.41 -20.70 0.80
N GLY A 41 24.37 -21.41 1.28
CA GLY A 41 23.35 -20.90 2.19
C GLY A 41 23.94 -20.24 3.45
N GLY A 42 23.78 -18.93 3.53
CA GLY A 42 24.07 -18.10 4.69
C GLY A 42 22.88 -17.20 4.96
N GLU A 43 22.57 -17.04 6.22
CA GLU A 43 21.57 -16.06 6.70
C GLU A 43 21.84 -14.71 6.05
N THR A 44 20.83 -14.17 5.39
CA THR A 44 20.86 -12.97 4.55
C THR A 44 21.49 -11.78 5.26
N GLU A 45 22.46 -11.12 4.61
CA GLU A 45 23.25 -9.97 5.10
C GLU A 45 22.47 -8.74 5.55
N TRP A 46 21.16 -8.67 5.29
CA TRP A 46 20.30 -7.57 5.77
C TRP A 46 20.15 -7.53 7.30
N LYS A 47 20.50 -8.61 8.02
CA LYS A 47 20.53 -8.61 9.50
C LYS A 47 21.67 -7.79 10.12
N LYS A 48 22.64 -7.31 9.33
CA LYS A 48 23.81 -6.58 9.84
C LYS A 48 23.77 -5.06 9.71
N GLY A 49 22.68 -4.47 9.23
CA GLY A 49 22.64 -3.04 8.90
C GLY A 49 21.41 -2.26 9.36
N PHE A 50 20.47 -2.86 10.09
CA PHE A 50 19.40 -2.10 10.71
C PHE A 50 19.87 -1.52 12.06
N GLU A 51 20.87 -0.65 12.03
CA GLU A 51 20.93 0.43 13.00
C GLU A 51 19.77 1.33 12.63
N LEU A 52 18.70 1.31 13.46
CA LEU A 52 17.68 2.36 13.43
C LEU A 52 18.47 3.67 13.52
N SER A 53 18.64 4.35 12.36
CA SER A 53 19.07 5.75 12.43
C SER A 53 18.10 6.42 13.40
N PRO A 54 18.57 7.27 14.34
CA PRO A 54 17.69 7.93 15.27
C PRO A 54 16.56 8.55 14.43
N LEU A 55 15.32 8.03 14.63
CA LEU A 55 14.14 8.57 13.94
C LEU A 55 14.17 10.07 14.22
N ASP A 56 14.20 10.87 13.17
CA ASP A 56 14.25 12.32 13.31
C ASP A 56 12.97 12.77 14.01
N SER A 57 13.07 13.05 15.31
CA SER A 57 11.94 13.42 16.17
C SER A 57 11.18 14.65 15.64
N THR A 58 11.81 15.45 14.75
CA THR A 58 11.15 16.59 14.11
C THR A 58 10.17 16.13 13.00
N LYS A 59 10.46 15.07 12.27
CA LYS A 59 9.57 14.50 11.25
C LYS A 59 8.39 13.75 11.86
N LEU A 60 8.61 13.03 12.97
CA LEU A 60 7.56 12.36 13.74
C LEU A 60 6.44 13.31 14.16
N SER A 61 6.81 14.52 14.59
CA SER A 61 5.84 15.52 15.06
C SER A 61 4.97 16.10 13.93
N GLU A 62 5.38 15.98 12.66
CA GLU A 62 4.65 16.55 11.52
C GLU A 62 3.45 15.70 11.11
N VAL A 63 3.57 14.36 11.11
CA VAL A 63 2.47 13.45 10.72
C VAL A 63 1.36 13.47 11.77
N ILE A 64 1.70 13.42 13.06
CA ILE A 64 0.73 13.49 14.17
C ILE A 64 0.00 14.86 14.19
N ARG A 65 0.65 15.93 13.75
CA ARG A 65 0.03 17.27 13.67
C ARG A 65 -0.91 17.42 12.48
N MET A 66 -0.80 16.53 11.49
CA MET A 66 -1.56 16.64 10.24
C MET A 66 -3.05 16.31 10.43
N TYR A 67 -3.38 15.42 11.37
CA TYR A 67 -4.76 14.97 11.65
C TYR A 67 -5.03 14.93 13.15
N ASP A 68 -6.28 15.28 13.54
CA ASP A 68 -6.79 15.07 14.91
C ASP A 68 -7.52 13.73 14.99
N LEU A 69 -6.77 12.65 15.19
CA LEU A 69 -7.34 11.29 15.18
C LEU A 69 -8.29 11.01 16.35
N GLY A 70 -8.22 11.81 17.42
CA GLY A 70 -9.15 11.73 18.56
C GLY A 70 -10.51 12.38 18.30
N ASN A 71 -10.56 13.32 17.33
CA ASN A 71 -11.78 14.10 17.04
C ASN A 71 -12.02 14.15 15.54
N PRO A 72 -12.71 13.15 14.96
CA PRO A 72 -13.02 13.15 13.54
C PRO A 72 -13.94 14.30 13.17
N ASP A 73 -13.72 14.93 12.02
CA ASP A 73 -14.57 16.02 11.52
C ASP A 73 -15.94 15.51 11.08
N GLN A 74 -15.99 14.27 10.59
CA GLN A 74 -17.23 13.66 10.14
C GLN A 74 -17.22 12.14 10.32
N VAL A 75 -18.35 11.57 10.73
CA VAL A 75 -18.61 10.13 10.74
C VAL A 75 -19.85 9.89 9.87
N ILE A 76 -19.63 9.23 8.74
CA ILE A 76 -20.63 8.98 7.72
C ILE A 76 -21.11 7.54 7.85
N THR A 77 -22.40 7.33 8.06
CA THR A 77 -23.01 5.99 8.02
C THR A 77 -23.36 5.64 6.59
N LEU A 78 -22.95 4.46 6.15
CA LEU A 78 -23.11 4.00 4.78
C LEU A 78 -24.44 3.22 4.58
N ASP A 79 -24.80 3.05 3.32
CA ASP A 79 -25.87 2.13 2.92
C ASP A 79 -25.54 0.69 3.33
N LYS A 80 -26.56 -0.13 3.57
CA LYS A 80 -26.43 -1.54 3.96
C LYS A 80 -25.66 -2.39 2.96
N LYS A 81 -25.64 -2.00 1.68
CA LYS A 81 -24.81 -2.66 0.63
C LYS A 81 -23.32 -2.56 0.91
N LEU A 82 -22.91 -1.57 1.68
CA LEU A 82 -21.54 -1.33 2.11
C LEU A 82 -21.32 -1.64 3.59
N LYS A 83 -22.10 -2.58 4.13
CA LYS A 83 -21.92 -3.04 5.50
C LYS A 83 -20.56 -3.71 5.71
N GLU A 84 -20.16 -4.56 4.78
CA GLU A 84 -18.86 -5.22 4.73
C GLU A 84 -17.95 -4.45 3.73
N ILE A 85 -17.84 -3.10 3.94
CA ILE A 85 -16.99 -2.26 3.09
C ILE A 85 -15.53 -2.65 3.26
N SER A 86 -14.85 -2.93 2.15
CA SER A 86 -13.44 -3.31 2.10
C SER A 86 -12.60 -2.19 1.46
N GLY A 87 -12.51 -2.10 0.14
CA GLY A 87 -11.70 -1.08 -0.54
C GLY A 87 -12.29 0.32 -0.52
N LEU A 88 -11.42 1.33 -0.45
CA LEU A 88 -11.76 2.74 -0.53
C LEU A 88 -10.72 3.50 -1.35
N SER A 89 -11.14 4.30 -2.33
CA SER A 89 -10.27 5.19 -3.09
C SER A 89 -10.94 6.53 -3.37
N PHE A 90 -10.15 7.58 -3.55
CA PHE A 90 -10.65 8.90 -3.88
C PHE A 90 -10.50 9.17 -5.38
N ASP A 91 -11.63 9.21 -6.09
CA ASP A 91 -11.68 9.59 -7.50
C ASP A 91 -11.48 11.10 -7.67
N GLN A 92 -10.24 11.50 -7.90
CA GLN A 92 -9.89 12.90 -8.11
C GLN A 92 -10.51 13.50 -9.39
N LYS A 93 -10.87 12.66 -10.39
CA LYS A 93 -11.46 13.10 -11.65
C LYS A 93 -12.88 13.64 -11.43
N ASN A 94 -13.66 12.94 -10.61
CA ASN A 94 -15.08 13.22 -10.40
C ASN A 94 -15.38 13.79 -9.01
N ASN A 95 -14.38 13.95 -8.13
CA ASN A 95 -14.50 14.41 -6.75
C ASN A 95 -15.50 13.57 -5.95
N GLN A 96 -15.32 12.26 -5.97
CA GLN A 96 -16.17 11.29 -5.30
C GLN A 96 -15.32 10.16 -4.71
N ILE A 97 -15.94 9.33 -3.90
CA ILE A 97 -15.29 8.16 -3.30
C ILE A 97 -15.70 6.91 -4.09
N LEU A 98 -14.74 6.07 -4.43
CA LEU A 98 -14.96 4.72 -4.93
C LEU A 98 -14.87 3.75 -3.77
N ALA A 99 -15.79 2.79 -3.74
CA ALA A 99 -15.80 1.73 -2.75
C ALA A 99 -16.18 0.38 -3.37
N ASN A 100 -15.78 -0.70 -2.75
CA ASN A 100 -16.31 -2.04 -2.95
C ASN A 100 -16.59 -2.68 -1.58
N ASN A 101 -17.45 -3.67 -1.54
CA ASN A 101 -17.52 -4.63 -0.45
C ASN A 101 -16.70 -5.88 -0.82
N ASP A 102 -16.49 -6.77 0.12
CA ASP A 102 -15.68 -7.97 -0.05
C ASP A 102 -16.38 -9.08 -0.86
N GLU A 103 -17.71 -9.04 -1.00
CA GLU A 103 -18.51 -10.12 -1.61
C GLU A 103 -18.95 -9.83 -3.06
N ASP A 104 -19.45 -8.62 -3.33
CA ASP A 104 -20.12 -8.29 -4.58
C ASP A 104 -19.13 -7.85 -5.67
N GLY A 105 -19.35 -8.29 -6.90
CA GLY A 105 -18.63 -7.78 -8.08
C GLY A 105 -19.11 -6.39 -8.51
N VAL A 106 -19.26 -5.44 -7.56
CA VAL A 106 -19.82 -4.10 -7.77
C VAL A 106 -18.86 -3.02 -7.32
N ILE A 107 -18.69 -1.99 -8.16
CA ILE A 107 -18.04 -0.73 -7.80
C ILE A 107 -19.13 0.24 -7.38
N TYR A 108 -19.00 0.80 -6.17
CA TYR A 108 -19.88 1.83 -5.64
C TYR A 108 -19.23 3.20 -5.75
N TYR A 109 -19.96 4.16 -6.30
CA TYR A 109 -19.55 5.57 -6.39
C TYR A 109 -20.34 6.34 -5.34
N LEU A 110 -19.62 6.97 -4.42
CA LEU A 110 -20.21 7.69 -3.30
C LEU A 110 -19.95 9.19 -3.46
N ASP A 111 -20.94 10.00 -3.14
CA ASP A 111 -20.68 11.42 -2.92
C ASP A 111 -19.94 11.66 -1.59
N MET A 112 -19.61 12.91 -1.31
CA MET A 112 -18.84 13.25 -0.11
C MET A 112 -19.61 13.11 1.19
N GLU A 113 -20.92 12.87 1.11
CA GLU A 113 -21.83 12.53 2.21
C GLU A 113 -22.03 11.01 2.36
N GLY A 114 -21.34 10.20 1.54
CA GLY A 114 -21.36 8.74 1.57
C GLY A 114 -22.60 8.10 0.93
N ARG A 115 -23.41 8.87 0.19
CA ARG A 115 -24.58 8.35 -0.53
C ARG A 115 -24.12 7.69 -1.83
N ILE A 116 -24.66 6.52 -2.13
CA ILE A 116 -24.42 5.83 -3.40
C ILE A 116 -25.07 6.64 -4.52
N VAL A 117 -24.26 7.19 -5.42
CA VAL A 117 -24.73 7.95 -6.59
C VAL A 117 -24.70 7.13 -7.88
N LYS A 118 -23.92 6.06 -7.90
CA LYS A 118 -23.80 5.13 -9.03
C LYS A 118 -23.30 3.78 -8.54
N GLU A 119 -23.73 2.72 -9.23
CA GLU A 119 -23.25 1.34 -9.04
C GLU A 119 -22.91 0.77 -10.41
N GLU A 120 -21.75 0.09 -10.52
CA GLU A 120 -21.33 -0.59 -11.73
C GLU A 120 -20.93 -2.03 -11.42
N ASN A 121 -21.52 -2.97 -12.13
CA ASN A 121 -21.16 -4.38 -12.01
C ASN A 121 -19.93 -4.66 -12.90
N PHE A 122 -18.81 -5.00 -12.29
CA PHE A 122 -17.58 -5.35 -13.00
C PHE A 122 -17.33 -6.86 -13.05
N GLY A 123 -18.07 -7.66 -12.29
CA GLY A 123 -17.81 -9.08 -12.21
C GLY A 123 -18.86 -9.88 -11.45
N LYS A 124 -18.51 -11.13 -11.17
CA LYS A 124 -19.29 -12.01 -10.29
C LYS A 124 -18.82 -11.83 -8.87
N ASP A 125 -19.59 -12.36 -7.93
CA ASP A 125 -19.22 -12.42 -6.51
C ASP A 125 -17.81 -12.99 -6.32
N GLY A 126 -17.08 -12.43 -5.37
CA GLY A 126 -15.68 -12.74 -5.13
C GLY A 126 -15.23 -12.27 -3.77
N ASP A 127 -13.95 -12.24 -3.54
CA ASP A 127 -13.25 -11.85 -2.32
C ASP A 127 -12.43 -10.59 -2.68
N TYR A 128 -13.11 -9.43 -2.76
CA TYR A 128 -12.58 -8.19 -3.33
C TYR A 128 -12.15 -7.21 -2.24
N GLU A 129 -10.87 -6.81 -2.24
CA GLU A 129 -10.21 -6.17 -1.11
C GLU A 129 -9.68 -4.76 -1.40
N GLY A 130 -9.78 -4.30 -2.61
CA GLY A 130 -9.30 -2.96 -2.94
C GLY A 130 -9.86 -2.45 -4.25
N VAL A 131 -10.05 -1.13 -4.32
CA VAL A 131 -10.49 -0.42 -5.52
C VAL A 131 -9.60 0.79 -5.75
N GLU A 132 -9.24 1.07 -7.01
CA GLU A 132 -8.42 2.24 -7.34
C GLU A 132 -8.73 2.75 -8.75
N ARG A 133 -8.70 4.08 -8.94
CA ARG A 133 -8.80 4.66 -10.28
C ARG A 133 -7.44 4.68 -10.97
N VAL A 134 -7.36 4.07 -12.14
CA VAL A 134 -6.15 4.03 -12.98
C VAL A 134 -6.49 4.58 -14.38
N GLY A 135 -6.26 5.85 -14.59
CA GLY A 135 -6.65 6.54 -15.82
C GLY A 135 -8.17 6.56 -16.02
N ASP A 136 -8.64 5.99 -17.12
CA ASP A 136 -10.07 5.86 -17.41
C ASP A 136 -10.67 4.54 -16.88
N ASN A 137 -9.85 3.64 -16.34
CA ASN A 137 -10.32 2.40 -15.73
C ASN A 137 -10.49 2.54 -14.20
N ILE A 138 -11.39 1.72 -13.66
CA ILE A 138 -11.38 1.38 -12.24
C ILE A 138 -10.75 -0.02 -12.11
N VAL A 139 -9.78 -0.15 -11.22
CA VAL A 139 -9.14 -1.44 -10.96
C VAL A 139 -9.63 -1.96 -9.62
N VAL A 140 -10.11 -3.19 -9.60
CA VAL A 140 -10.50 -3.89 -8.38
C VAL A 140 -9.54 -5.05 -8.15
N GLY A 141 -8.98 -5.14 -6.95
CA GLY A 141 -8.10 -6.21 -6.51
C GLY A 141 -8.86 -7.30 -5.78
N ARG A 142 -8.47 -8.55 -6.01
CA ARG A 142 -8.99 -9.69 -5.28
C ARG A 142 -7.92 -10.25 -4.34
N SER A 143 -8.30 -10.81 -3.20
CA SER A 143 -7.39 -11.38 -2.19
C SER A 143 -6.33 -12.34 -2.77
N ASN A 144 -6.65 -13.03 -3.85
CA ASN A 144 -5.74 -13.94 -4.56
C ASN A 144 -4.80 -13.26 -5.57
N GLY A 145 -4.72 -11.93 -5.57
CA GLY A 145 -3.85 -11.13 -6.43
C GLY A 145 -4.34 -10.90 -7.85
N ASN A 146 -5.52 -11.40 -8.25
CA ASN A 146 -6.09 -11.05 -9.55
C ASN A 146 -6.56 -9.58 -9.55
N LEU A 147 -6.32 -8.88 -10.66
CA LEU A 147 -6.76 -7.52 -10.90
C LEU A 147 -7.87 -7.51 -11.96
N TYR A 148 -8.88 -6.68 -11.76
CA TYR A 148 -10.00 -6.51 -12.68
C TYR A 148 -10.01 -5.05 -13.13
N PHE A 149 -9.68 -4.82 -14.40
CA PHE A 149 -9.68 -3.50 -15.02
C PHE A 149 -11.04 -3.28 -15.67
N TYR A 150 -11.87 -2.46 -15.04
CA TYR A 150 -13.19 -2.09 -15.53
C TYR A 150 -13.11 -0.78 -16.31
N ASP A 151 -13.46 -0.78 -17.59
CA ASP A 151 -13.56 0.41 -18.44
C ASP A 151 -14.96 0.99 -18.32
N GLU A 152 -15.08 2.20 -17.75
CA GLU A 152 -16.37 2.87 -17.56
C GLU A 152 -17.07 3.27 -18.86
N THR A 153 -16.35 3.34 -19.99
CA THR A 153 -16.91 3.75 -21.28
C THR A 153 -17.56 2.57 -22.02
N SER A 154 -16.88 1.43 -22.03
CA SER A 154 -17.38 0.23 -22.69
C SER A 154 -18.19 -0.69 -21.78
N ALA A 155 -18.10 -0.48 -20.46
CA ALA A 155 -18.59 -1.37 -19.41
C ALA A 155 -18.01 -2.79 -19.51
N GLU A 156 -16.79 -2.91 -20.04
CA GLU A 156 -16.08 -4.18 -20.15
C GLU A 156 -15.04 -4.33 -19.04
N THR A 157 -14.84 -5.58 -18.61
CA THR A 157 -13.84 -5.91 -17.58
C THR A 157 -12.78 -6.83 -18.15
N VAL A 158 -11.52 -6.42 -18.04
CA VAL A 158 -10.37 -7.25 -18.36
C VAL A 158 -9.78 -7.78 -17.05
N LYS A 159 -9.71 -9.11 -16.93
CA LYS A 159 -9.08 -9.77 -15.79
C LYS A 159 -7.61 -10.03 -16.07
N VAL A 160 -6.74 -9.50 -15.21
CA VAL A 160 -5.31 -9.75 -15.19
C VAL A 160 -4.97 -10.70 -14.04
N LYS A 161 -4.22 -11.75 -14.33
CA LYS A 161 -3.67 -12.65 -13.32
C LYS A 161 -2.25 -12.23 -13.00
N THR A 162 -1.96 -11.96 -11.75
CA THR A 162 -0.59 -11.74 -11.27
C THR A 162 0.02 -13.05 -10.76
N ASP A 163 1.28 -13.00 -10.33
CA ASP A 163 1.95 -14.14 -9.68
C ASP A 163 1.55 -14.29 -8.20
N LEU A 164 0.87 -13.28 -7.61
CA LEU A 164 0.28 -13.38 -6.28
C LEU A 164 -0.83 -14.44 -6.25
N LYS A 165 -0.99 -15.07 -5.11
CA LYS A 165 -1.93 -16.17 -4.87
C LYS A 165 -2.70 -15.93 -3.57
N LYS A 166 -3.66 -16.80 -3.26
CA LYS A 166 -4.45 -16.73 -2.03
C LYS A 166 -3.59 -16.64 -0.76
N ASP A 167 -2.41 -17.28 -0.74
CA ASP A 167 -1.52 -17.25 0.41
C ASP A 167 -0.84 -15.89 0.63
N ASN A 168 -0.83 -15.02 -0.40
CA ASN A 168 -0.31 -13.65 -0.29
C ASN A 168 -1.34 -12.71 0.33
N ASP A 169 -2.63 -12.99 0.16
CA ASP A 169 -3.74 -12.30 0.80
C ASP A 169 -3.69 -10.78 0.58
N VAL A 170 -4.03 -10.37 -0.66
CA VAL A 170 -4.03 -8.94 -1.06
C VAL A 170 -5.23 -8.25 -0.45
N GLU A 171 -5.01 -7.13 0.26
CA GLU A 171 -6.04 -6.44 1.06
C GLU A 171 -6.18 -4.94 0.71
N GLY A 172 -5.46 -4.45 -0.27
CA GLY A 172 -5.59 -3.05 -0.65
C GLY A 172 -4.79 -2.68 -1.89
N LEU A 173 -5.26 -1.64 -2.57
CA LEU A 173 -4.64 -1.08 -3.76
C LEU A 173 -4.36 0.41 -3.57
N ALA A 174 -3.22 0.88 -4.09
CA ALA A 174 -2.94 2.31 -4.23
C ALA A 174 -2.17 2.60 -5.51
N LEU A 175 -2.51 3.70 -6.18
CA LEU A 175 -1.83 4.13 -7.40
C LEU A 175 -0.67 5.07 -7.08
N ASP A 176 0.56 4.64 -7.36
CA ASP A 176 1.68 5.57 -7.53
C ASP A 176 1.69 6.10 -8.96
N GLN A 177 1.06 7.25 -9.13
CA GLN A 177 0.93 7.88 -10.44
C GLN A 177 2.27 8.35 -11.01
N GLN A 178 3.25 8.69 -10.16
CA GLN A 178 4.55 9.18 -10.62
C GLN A 178 5.41 8.05 -11.20
N GLN A 179 5.37 6.89 -10.58
CA GLN A 179 6.11 5.72 -11.02
C GLN A 179 5.31 4.81 -11.96
N ASN A 180 4.02 5.10 -12.16
CA ASN A 180 3.10 4.29 -12.97
C ASN A 180 2.98 2.84 -12.42
N LEU A 181 2.88 2.74 -11.10
CA LEU A 181 2.79 1.50 -10.35
C LEU A 181 1.45 1.41 -9.62
N LEU A 182 0.81 0.25 -9.68
CA LEU A 182 -0.27 -0.10 -8.77
C LEU A 182 0.32 -0.93 -7.64
N LEU A 183 0.24 -0.42 -6.42
CA LEU A 183 0.73 -1.06 -5.20
C LEU A 183 -0.33 -2.00 -4.65
N LEU A 184 0.10 -3.21 -4.23
CA LEU A 184 -0.75 -4.25 -3.66
C LEU A 184 -0.24 -4.57 -2.25
N ALA A 185 -1.03 -4.24 -1.23
CA ALA A 185 -0.70 -4.53 0.15
C ALA A 185 -1.09 -5.98 0.49
N CYS A 186 -0.15 -6.77 0.98
CA CYS A 186 -0.32 -8.18 1.27
C CYS A 186 -0.31 -8.44 2.78
N LYS A 187 -1.38 -9.04 3.28
CA LYS A 187 -1.54 -9.49 4.68
C LYS A 187 -0.87 -10.83 4.93
N GLY A 188 -0.75 -11.66 3.90
CA GLY A 188 -0.26 -13.03 3.94
C GLY A 188 1.24 -13.17 3.74
N ALA A 189 1.64 -14.25 3.08
CA ALA A 189 3.04 -14.62 2.84
C ALA A 189 3.69 -13.80 1.71
N ALA A 190 5.03 -13.76 1.68
CA ALA A 190 5.77 -13.27 0.52
C ALA A 190 5.61 -14.20 -0.71
N LEU A 191 5.93 -13.69 -1.91
CA LEU A 191 6.03 -14.50 -3.13
C LEU A 191 7.15 -15.55 -3.02
N SER A 192 8.28 -15.18 -2.41
CA SER A 192 9.35 -16.11 -2.11
C SER A 192 8.90 -17.06 -1.00
N GLU A 193 9.20 -18.37 -1.12
CA GLU A 193 8.72 -19.45 -0.24
C GLU A 193 9.08 -19.32 1.25
N LYS A 194 9.85 -18.30 1.64
CA LYS A 194 10.18 -18.03 3.05
C LYS A 194 9.05 -17.27 3.72
N LYS A 195 8.12 -17.99 4.31
CA LYS A 195 7.05 -17.42 5.16
C LYS A 195 7.67 -16.73 6.39
N SER A 196 7.81 -15.42 6.35
CA SER A 196 8.02 -14.64 7.56
C SER A 196 6.66 -14.28 8.17
N LYS A 197 6.43 -14.67 9.43
CA LYS A 197 5.23 -14.23 10.18
C LYS A 197 5.40 -12.82 10.77
N ARG A 198 6.63 -12.26 10.68
CA ARG A 198 7.02 -11.00 11.30
C ARG A 198 7.23 -9.87 10.29
N GLU A 199 6.90 -10.11 9.05
CA GLU A 199 7.06 -9.14 7.97
C GLU A 199 5.81 -9.13 7.13
N LYS A 200 5.43 -7.95 6.65
CA LYS A 200 4.38 -7.73 5.68
C LYS A 200 4.97 -7.08 4.44
N PHE A 201 4.27 -7.21 3.33
CA PHE A 201 4.84 -6.89 2.03
C PHE A 201 3.89 -6.04 1.21
N ILE A 202 4.45 -5.10 0.46
CA ILE A 202 3.75 -4.42 -0.62
C ILE A 202 4.45 -4.83 -1.91
N TYR A 203 3.68 -5.29 -2.89
CA TYR A 203 4.16 -5.56 -4.24
C TYR A 203 3.72 -4.46 -5.19
N ALA A 204 4.44 -4.30 -6.31
CA ALA A 204 4.13 -3.32 -7.33
C ALA A 204 3.81 -4.00 -8.67
N TYR A 205 2.64 -3.68 -9.22
CA TYR A 205 2.28 -4.04 -10.58
C TYR A 205 2.59 -2.86 -11.50
N ASN A 206 3.48 -3.07 -12.47
CA ASN A 206 3.85 -2.04 -13.44
C ASN A 206 2.77 -1.92 -14.51
N LEU A 207 2.06 -0.80 -14.52
CA LEU A 207 0.92 -0.55 -15.40
C LEU A 207 1.32 -0.43 -16.87
N LYS A 208 2.56 -0.02 -17.17
CA LYS A 208 3.05 0.14 -18.53
C LYS A 208 3.58 -1.18 -19.12
N LEU A 209 4.24 -1.98 -18.29
CA LEU A 209 4.82 -3.28 -18.70
C LEU A 209 3.83 -4.43 -18.48
N GLU A 210 2.73 -4.18 -17.79
CA GLU A 210 1.69 -5.16 -17.42
C GLU A 210 2.25 -6.38 -16.69
N VAL A 211 3.19 -6.13 -15.75
CA VAL A 211 3.87 -7.18 -15.00
C VAL A 211 3.96 -6.83 -13.52
N LEU A 212 3.79 -7.83 -12.65
CA LEU A 212 4.09 -7.71 -11.23
C LEU A 212 5.61 -7.82 -11.03
N HIS A 213 6.20 -6.96 -10.20
CA HIS A 213 7.58 -7.09 -9.81
C HIS A 213 7.75 -8.30 -8.88
N GLU A 214 8.80 -9.11 -9.09
CA GLU A 214 9.09 -10.30 -8.28
C GLU A 214 9.48 -9.93 -6.85
N GLU A 215 10.31 -8.88 -6.71
CA GLU A 215 10.73 -8.36 -5.42
C GLU A 215 9.68 -7.43 -4.83
N PRO A 216 9.47 -7.47 -3.50
CA PRO A 216 8.57 -6.54 -2.83
C PRO A 216 8.99 -5.08 -3.05
N PHE A 217 8.02 -4.22 -3.29
CA PHE A 217 8.21 -2.77 -3.32
C PHE A 217 8.58 -2.22 -1.93
N LEU A 218 7.96 -2.78 -0.88
CA LEU A 218 8.25 -2.45 0.51
C LEU A 218 8.14 -3.69 1.39
N VAL A 219 9.11 -3.87 2.29
CA VAL A 219 9.07 -4.87 3.38
C VAL A 219 8.87 -4.15 4.70
N MET A 220 7.89 -4.58 5.48
CA MET A 220 7.49 -3.96 6.74
C MET A 220 7.72 -4.93 7.92
N PRO A 221 8.88 -4.87 8.61
CA PRO A 221 9.17 -5.73 9.75
C PRO A 221 8.41 -5.27 11.02
N ASP A 222 7.78 -6.19 11.73
CA ASP A 222 7.11 -5.91 13.02
C ASP A 222 8.04 -5.20 14.03
N ALA A 223 9.33 -5.55 14.00
CA ALA A 223 10.31 -5.01 14.94
C ALA A 223 10.44 -3.49 14.86
N VAL A 224 10.28 -2.89 13.67
CA VAL A 224 10.34 -1.44 13.46
C VAL A 224 9.19 -0.77 14.18
N HIS A 225 7.97 -1.26 13.98
CA HIS A 225 6.76 -0.70 14.58
C HIS A 225 6.75 -0.86 16.12
N LEU A 226 7.23 -2.01 16.61
CA LEU A 226 7.37 -2.25 18.05
C LEU A 226 8.38 -1.33 18.71
N SER A 227 9.53 -1.11 18.04
CA SER A 227 10.55 -0.19 18.54
C SER A 227 10.02 1.23 18.61
N TYR A 228 9.18 1.63 17.66
CA TYR A 228 8.53 2.95 17.70
C TYR A 228 7.69 3.13 18.96
N VAL A 229 6.78 2.19 19.26
CA VAL A 229 5.94 2.25 20.47
C VAL A 229 6.78 2.24 21.74
N GLU A 230 7.89 1.49 21.76
CA GLU A 230 8.76 1.40 22.93
C GLU A 230 9.50 2.71 23.21
N TYR A 231 10.05 3.35 22.18
CA TYR A 231 11.04 4.43 22.34
C TYR A 231 10.54 5.83 21.97
N HIS A 232 9.40 5.95 21.27
CA HIS A 232 8.91 7.23 20.75
C HIS A 232 7.53 7.63 21.25
N ILE A 233 6.82 6.76 21.97
CA ILE A 233 5.57 7.12 22.62
C ILE A 233 5.86 7.33 24.11
N ASP A 234 5.95 8.59 24.50
CA ASP A 234 6.18 9.04 25.87
C ASP A 234 4.87 9.51 26.54
N ASP A 235 4.93 9.87 27.81
CA ASP A 235 3.84 10.42 28.60
C ASP A 235 2.58 9.55 28.72
N ILE A 236 2.72 8.22 28.53
CA ILE A 236 1.66 7.24 28.75
C ILE A 236 2.03 6.25 29.86
N SER A 237 1.02 5.65 30.48
CA SER A 237 1.26 4.61 31.49
C SER A 237 1.85 3.34 30.88
N GLN A 238 2.55 2.54 31.69
CA GLN A 238 3.09 1.24 31.27
C GLN A 238 2.01 0.33 30.68
N LYS A 239 0.80 0.35 31.24
CA LYS A 239 -0.34 -0.43 30.77
C LYS A 239 -0.78 0.01 29.36
N GLU A 240 -0.87 1.32 29.12
CA GLU A 240 -1.20 1.86 27.80
C GLU A 240 -0.12 1.49 26.77
N LYS A 241 1.16 1.59 27.13
CA LYS A 241 2.27 1.16 26.26
C LYS A 241 2.15 -0.32 25.88
N GLU A 242 1.88 -1.20 26.86
CA GLU A 242 1.67 -2.64 26.61
C GLU A 242 0.46 -2.91 25.70
N ASP A 243 -0.62 -2.14 25.84
CA ASP A 243 -1.80 -2.26 24.98
C ASP A 243 -1.50 -1.81 23.55
N LEU A 244 -0.77 -0.69 23.36
CA LEU A 244 -0.31 -0.26 22.04
C LEU A 244 0.63 -1.29 21.38
N GLN A 245 1.56 -1.86 22.15
CA GLN A 245 2.44 -2.93 21.65
C GLN A 245 1.66 -4.17 21.20
N LYS A 246 0.59 -4.56 21.91
CA LYS A 246 -0.29 -5.66 21.49
C LYS A 246 -0.99 -5.35 20.19
N ARG A 247 -1.49 -4.11 20.03
CA ARG A 247 -2.11 -3.63 18.79
C ARG A 247 -1.11 -3.77 17.63
N VAL A 248 0.08 -3.20 17.76
CA VAL A 248 1.12 -3.22 16.72
C VAL A 248 1.60 -4.64 16.40
N LYS A 249 1.71 -5.55 17.38
CA LYS A 249 2.03 -6.97 17.15
C LYS A 249 0.99 -7.70 16.28
N SER A 250 -0.23 -7.19 16.21
CA SER A 250 -1.29 -7.77 15.39
C SER A 250 -1.29 -7.23 13.95
N PHE A 251 -0.29 -6.43 13.56
CA PHE A 251 -0.21 -5.78 12.25
C PHE A 251 -0.52 -6.74 11.10
N ALA A 252 -1.56 -6.39 10.37
CA ALA A 252 -2.03 -7.11 9.21
C ALA A 252 -2.65 -6.08 8.26
N PRO A 253 -1.98 -5.76 7.14
CA PRO A 253 -2.51 -4.82 6.16
C PRO A 253 -3.96 -5.12 5.81
N SER A 254 -4.80 -4.10 5.82
CA SER A 254 -6.20 -4.14 5.40
C SER A 254 -6.53 -3.06 4.36
N GLY A 255 -5.61 -2.12 4.13
CA GLY A 255 -5.74 -1.09 3.12
C GLY A 255 -4.44 -0.33 2.94
N ILE A 256 -4.32 0.39 1.82
CA ILE A 256 -3.16 1.22 1.51
C ILE A 256 -3.59 2.47 0.76
N ALA A 257 -2.97 3.61 1.06
CA ALA A 257 -3.13 4.84 0.30
C ALA A 257 -1.84 5.65 0.26
N ILE A 258 -1.67 6.46 -0.78
CA ILE A 258 -0.59 7.43 -0.91
C ILE A 258 -1.13 8.82 -0.63
N ASN A 259 -0.55 9.51 0.35
CA ASN A 259 -0.92 10.88 0.65
C ASN A 259 -0.53 11.80 -0.54
N PRO A 260 -1.46 12.54 -1.14
CA PRO A 260 -1.18 13.33 -2.33
C PRO A 260 -0.24 14.52 -2.09
N ILE A 261 -0.04 14.93 -0.84
CA ILE A 261 0.74 16.11 -0.47
C ILE A 261 2.23 15.78 -0.30
N ASN A 262 2.55 14.80 0.57
CA ASN A 262 3.94 14.44 0.90
C ASN A 262 4.40 13.11 0.27
N LYS A 263 3.48 12.38 -0.38
CA LYS A 263 3.72 11.09 -1.04
C LYS A 263 4.03 9.95 -0.05
N ASP A 264 3.78 10.14 1.22
CA ASP A 264 3.92 9.07 2.20
C ASP A 264 2.88 7.98 1.97
N LEU A 265 3.28 6.74 2.24
CA LEU A 265 2.43 5.55 2.17
C LEU A 265 1.80 5.32 3.54
N TYR A 266 0.49 5.21 3.57
CA TYR A 266 -0.28 4.86 4.75
C TYR A 266 -0.83 3.45 4.57
N ILE A 267 -0.42 2.52 5.43
CA ILE A 267 -0.84 1.12 5.40
C ILE A 267 -1.69 0.85 6.63
N LEU A 268 -2.97 0.60 6.38
CA LEU A 268 -3.98 0.37 7.40
C LEU A 268 -3.86 -1.03 8.00
N SER A 269 -4.25 -1.19 9.25
CA SER A 269 -4.40 -2.47 9.91
C SER A 269 -5.75 -2.52 10.64
N ALA A 270 -6.66 -3.36 10.17
CA ALA A 270 -7.93 -3.62 10.84
C ALA A 270 -7.70 -4.17 12.24
N ARG A 271 -6.78 -5.12 12.36
CA ARG A 271 -6.38 -5.65 13.66
C ARG A 271 -5.61 -4.60 14.42
N GLY A 272 -6.17 -4.18 15.56
CA GLY A 272 -5.58 -3.18 16.42
C GLY A 272 -5.87 -1.73 16.01
N SER A 273 -6.66 -1.49 14.96
CA SER A 273 -7.15 -0.17 14.55
C SER A 273 -6.07 0.91 14.49
N PHE A 274 -5.12 0.76 13.59
CA PHE A 274 -4.02 1.71 13.39
C PHE A 274 -3.56 1.73 11.92
N ALA A 275 -2.72 2.70 11.57
CA ALA A 275 -1.97 2.71 10.32
C ALA A 275 -0.49 2.88 10.59
N VAL A 276 0.36 2.27 9.77
CA VAL A 276 1.79 2.57 9.72
C VAL A 276 2.07 3.49 8.54
N VAL A 277 2.99 4.43 8.74
CA VAL A 277 3.35 5.43 7.73
C VAL A 277 4.80 5.23 7.31
N TYR A 278 5.02 5.17 6.01
CA TYR A 278 6.34 5.13 5.40
C TYR A 278 6.50 6.31 4.43
N SER A 279 7.67 6.90 4.40
CA SER A 279 7.97 7.96 3.43
C SER A 279 7.99 7.42 1.99
N ALA A 280 7.97 8.32 1.01
CA ALA A 280 8.17 7.99 -0.40
C ALA A 280 9.51 7.27 -0.68
N ASN A 281 10.49 7.38 0.23
CA ASN A 281 11.78 6.67 0.15
C ASN A 281 11.78 5.35 0.93
N HIS A 282 10.62 4.88 1.37
CA HIS A 282 10.42 3.63 2.14
C HIS A 282 10.98 3.67 3.58
N ASP A 283 11.31 4.86 4.10
CA ASP A 283 11.70 5.00 5.50
C ASP A 283 10.45 5.01 6.39
N PHE A 284 10.47 4.23 7.45
CA PHE A 284 9.39 4.26 8.44
C PHE A 284 9.29 5.64 9.10
N GLN A 285 8.06 6.15 9.26
CA GLN A 285 7.80 7.48 9.82
C GLN A 285 7.01 7.43 11.12
N ASP A 286 5.89 6.69 11.16
CA ASP A 286 4.94 6.80 12.28
C ASP A 286 4.01 5.59 12.41
N VAL A 287 3.34 5.49 13.57
CA VAL A 287 2.16 4.65 13.80
C VAL A 287 1.00 5.52 14.26
N LEU A 288 -0.06 5.57 13.48
CA LEU A 288 -1.26 6.33 13.75
C LEU A 288 -2.32 5.43 14.39
N PHE A 289 -2.59 5.61 15.67
CA PHE A 289 -3.62 4.85 16.38
C PHE A 289 -4.98 5.53 16.25
N PHE A 290 -5.96 4.81 15.70
CA PHE A 290 -7.34 5.27 15.65
C PHE A 290 -8.10 4.91 16.93
N ASP A 291 -9.13 5.71 17.24
CA ASP A 291 -10.09 5.39 18.29
C ASP A 291 -11.04 4.29 17.79
N GLU A 292 -10.98 3.12 18.43
CA GLU A 292 -11.83 1.95 18.11
C GLU A 292 -13.32 2.23 18.25
N LYS A 293 -13.72 3.31 18.94
CA LYS A 293 -15.11 3.75 19.00
C LYS A 293 -15.62 4.19 17.62
N PHE A 294 -14.76 4.80 16.81
CA PHE A 294 -15.09 5.26 15.47
C PHE A 294 -14.70 4.24 14.40
N LEU A 295 -13.55 3.59 14.56
CA LEU A 295 -12.93 2.68 13.61
C LEU A 295 -12.56 1.34 14.28
N PRO A 296 -13.56 0.50 14.65
CA PRO A 296 -13.29 -0.76 15.32
C PRO A 296 -12.58 -1.79 14.42
N GLN A 297 -12.84 -1.73 13.10
CA GLN A 297 -12.29 -2.64 12.10
C GLN A 297 -12.08 -1.87 10.80
N PRO A 298 -11.01 -1.02 10.73
CA PRO A 298 -10.76 -0.20 9.55
C PRO A 298 -10.24 -1.05 8.39
N GLU A 299 -10.88 -0.95 7.21
CA GLU A 299 -10.53 -1.75 6.03
C GLU A 299 -10.08 -0.88 4.84
N GLY A 300 -10.78 0.19 4.53
CA GLY A 300 -10.44 1.07 3.42
C GLY A 300 -9.83 2.39 3.88
N ILE A 301 -8.90 2.93 3.09
CA ILE A 301 -8.24 4.22 3.35
C ILE A 301 -8.02 4.98 2.04
N CYS A 302 -8.30 6.28 2.03
CA CYS A 302 -7.98 7.16 0.93
C CYS A 302 -7.78 8.61 1.36
N PHE A 303 -7.27 9.44 0.45
CA PHE A 303 -7.09 10.87 0.66
C PHE A 303 -7.81 11.69 -0.39
N SER A 304 -8.48 12.77 0.01
CA SER A 304 -8.91 13.78 -0.93
C SER A 304 -7.69 14.45 -1.62
N ARG A 305 -7.94 15.18 -2.71
CA ARG A 305 -6.88 15.98 -3.37
C ARG A 305 -6.20 16.95 -2.41
N GLY A 306 -6.92 17.48 -1.43
CA GLY A 306 -6.41 18.39 -0.40
C GLY A 306 -5.65 17.72 0.72
N GLY A 307 -5.65 16.40 0.76
CA GLY A 307 -4.98 15.61 1.80
C GLY A 307 -5.87 15.29 3.01
N ASP A 308 -7.20 15.52 2.95
CA ASP A 308 -8.10 15.01 4.00
C ASP A 308 -8.08 13.49 3.98
N LEU A 309 -7.99 12.88 5.15
CA LEU A 309 -7.94 11.43 5.33
C LEU A 309 -9.36 10.88 5.51
N TYR A 310 -9.68 9.84 4.76
CA TYR A 310 -10.90 9.05 4.89
C TYR A 310 -10.54 7.60 5.20
N VAL A 311 -11.16 7.04 6.24
CA VAL A 311 -10.97 5.65 6.64
C VAL A 311 -12.35 5.00 6.77
N SER A 312 -12.58 3.89 6.09
CA SER A 312 -13.78 3.09 6.27
C SER A 312 -13.61 2.03 7.36
N THR A 313 -14.71 1.62 7.93
CA THR A 313 -14.78 0.49 8.85
C THR A 313 -16.00 -0.35 8.56
N GLU A 314 -15.85 -1.66 8.63
CA GLU A 314 -16.98 -2.58 8.54
C GLU A 314 -18.02 -2.32 9.62
N GLY A 315 -19.26 -2.67 9.28
CA GLY A 315 -20.41 -2.51 10.16
C GLY A 315 -20.46 -3.52 11.31
N GLY A 316 -20.00 -4.73 11.09
CA GLY A 316 -20.13 -5.82 12.04
C GLY A 316 -21.60 -5.99 12.51
N LYS A 317 -21.93 -5.51 13.70
CA LYS A 317 -23.32 -5.49 14.23
C LYS A 317 -24.12 -4.25 13.85
N SER A 318 -23.50 -3.26 13.20
CA SER A 318 -24.10 -2.01 12.76
C SER A 318 -23.94 -1.83 11.25
N ASP A 319 -24.15 -0.63 10.72
CA ASP A 319 -23.85 -0.29 9.33
C ASP A 319 -22.39 0.10 9.18
N GLY A 320 -21.82 -0.11 7.99
CA GLY A 320 -20.48 0.37 7.63
C GLY A 320 -20.36 1.88 7.75
N LYS A 321 -19.17 2.40 7.95
CA LYS A 321 -18.95 3.84 8.12
C LYS A 321 -17.71 4.29 7.35
N ILE A 322 -17.68 5.59 7.03
CA ILE A 322 -16.48 6.33 6.66
C ILE A 322 -16.26 7.42 7.71
N VAL A 323 -15.03 7.52 8.20
CA VAL A 323 -14.60 8.56 9.14
C VAL A 323 -13.65 9.49 8.42
N LYS A 324 -13.96 10.80 8.48
CA LYS A 324 -13.14 11.85 7.86
C LYS A 324 -12.35 12.60 8.92
N TYR A 325 -11.08 12.82 8.62
CA TYR A 325 -10.16 13.70 9.34
C TYR A 325 -9.63 14.75 8.38
N SER A 326 -9.96 16.01 8.60
CA SER A 326 -9.47 17.11 7.78
C SER A 326 -7.97 17.34 8.05
N ARG A 327 -7.24 17.61 6.98
CA ARG A 327 -5.85 18.02 7.09
C ARG A 327 -5.75 19.41 7.76
N ARG A 328 -4.89 19.52 8.76
CA ARG A 328 -4.55 20.78 9.46
C ARG A 328 -3.48 21.59 8.72
#